data_b16574ed1c322fb62cf59e6e60690853
#
_entry.id   b16574ed1c322fb62cf59e6e60690853
#
_cell.length_a   1.000
_cell.length_b   1.000
_cell.length_c   1.000
_cell.angle_alpha   90.00
_cell.angle_beta   90.00
_cell.angle_gamma   90.00
#
_symmetry.space_group_name_H-M   'P 1'
#
loop_
_entity.id
_entity.type
_entity.pdbx_description
1 polymer ?
#
loop_
_entity_poly.entity_id
_entity_poly.type
_entity_poly.pdbx_seq_one_letter_code
_entity_poly.pdbx_strand_id
1 'polypeptide(L)'
;MIKQTLLLLVMLFGASATAEAKDGVFGLVRKLGTFIDSMSVSGVDRRYIDAPKEPWQIILRGNVNQTDLKMKSMMDVTGVLPDLSGNMNWEPHLTTEPSTYVGLWAGYRGYGLGYSVNVGGDKGSYLTFGAMGGSFGLNFRLHRFDIEDVTIRFSGDIDGYYFDNTMPGKLDAPINVRTLFIDGYYLFNGRRCSYAAAYDQSVIQKRSAGSLIAGAMYYYSNLDFSQPRNAELIQIMNDIGNIRQWQAGVGVGYLFNFVPCRGLLISAQVMPILAFYNRIKLTHYQSNVNDYDDQYTDLYKRQASGQISDEEFERENDALLNQYRVWEVDETSNNGKVKVNFDARLSLTYQWDRFFINAYGQFCNFPYSYDQGSGRVNDWYINAAIGVRL
;
A
#
# COMPACT_ATOMS: atom_id res chain seq x y z
N MET A 1 17.06 13.37 2.67
CA MET A 1 15.76 12.87 3.18
C MET A 1 15.92 11.72 4.18
N ILE A 2 16.67 10.65 3.91
CA ILE A 2 16.84 9.51 4.85
C ILE A 2 17.41 9.93 6.22
N LYS A 3 18.35 10.88 6.28
CA LYS A 3 18.90 11.40 7.55
C LYS A 3 17.88 12.15 8.41
N GLN A 4 16.91 12.84 7.79
CA GLN A 4 15.88 13.59 8.52
C GLN A 4 14.78 12.66 9.06
N THR A 5 14.45 11.58 8.34
CA THR A 5 13.47 10.57 8.79
C THR A 5 14.00 9.73 9.95
N LEU A 6 15.30 9.40 9.92
CA LEU A 6 15.94 8.70 11.04
C LEU A 6 16.02 9.60 12.30
N LEU A 7 16.24 10.90 12.10
CA LEU A 7 16.26 11.89 13.19
C LEU A 7 14.87 12.08 13.81
N LEU A 8 13.81 12.03 13.00
CA LEU A 8 12.40 12.13 13.46
C LEU A 8 12.00 10.89 14.28
N LEU A 9 12.42 9.70 13.86
CA LEU A 9 12.20 8.46 14.63
C LEU A 9 12.94 8.51 15.99
N VAL A 10 14.16 9.01 16.02
CA VAL A 10 14.91 9.20 17.26
C VAL A 10 14.28 10.29 18.15
N MET A 11 13.71 11.35 17.58
CA MET A 11 13.02 12.40 18.34
C MET A 11 11.65 11.97 18.88
N LEU A 12 10.88 11.15 18.16
CA LEU A 12 9.60 10.62 18.65
C LEU A 12 9.77 9.67 19.84
N PHE A 13 10.90 8.95 19.92
CA PHE A 13 11.25 8.12 21.08
C PHE A 13 12.02 8.88 22.17
N GLY A 14 12.56 10.06 21.87
CA GLY A 14 13.35 10.88 22.79
C GLY A 14 12.56 11.85 23.67
N ALA A 15 11.27 12.11 23.36
CA ALA A 15 10.50 13.15 24.06
C ALA A 15 10.01 12.77 25.47
N SER A 16 10.30 11.56 25.96
CA SER A 16 9.93 11.12 27.33
C SER A 16 11.11 10.99 28.29
N ALA A 17 12.31 11.42 27.91
CA ALA A 17 13.52 11.25 28.74
C ALA A 17 14.18 12.59 29.08
N THR A 18 13.51 13.38 29.92
CA THR A 18 14.16 14.39 30.75
C THR A 18 14.58 13.74 32.06
N ALA A 19 15.72 13.05 32.09
CA ALA A 19 16.43 12.73 33.32
C ALA A 19 17.90 12.46 33.01
N GLU A 20 18.75 13.34 33.49
CA GLU A 20 20.17 13.24 33.76
C GLU A 20 21.07 12.40 32.81
N ALA A 21 21.67 13.07 31.88
CA ALA A 21 22.70 12.56 30.99
C ALA A 21 24.00 12.25 31.76
N LYS A 22 24.12 11.07 32.35
CA LYS A 22 25.37 10.50 32.83
C LYS A 22 25.80 9.23 32.12
N ASP A 23 24.90 8.57 31.42
CA ASP A 23 25.21 7.40 30.60
C ASP A 23 25.07 7.81 29.13
N GLY A 24 26.16 7.83 28.38
CA GLY A 24 26.13 8.16 26.95
C GLY A 24 25.19 7.26 26.13
N VAL A 25 25.23 7.36 24.82
CA VAL A 25 24.37 6.63 23.84
C VAL A 25 24.19 5.14 24.19
N PHE A 26 25.23 4.50 24.76
CA PHE A 26 25.17 3.11 25.25
C PHE A 26 24.18 2.89 26.42
N GLY A 27 24.07 3.85 27.33
CA GLY A 27 23.11 3.79 28.44
C GLY A 27 21.68 3.91 27.96
N LEU A 28 21.43 4.74 26.95
CA LEU A 28 20.11 4.87 26.30
C LEU A 28 19.71 3.57 25.56
N VAL A 29 20.65 2.99 24.80
CA VAL A 29 20.42 1.72 24.10
C VAL A 29 20.14 0.58 25.09
N ARG A 30 20.85 0.55 26.21
CA ARG A 30 20.62 -0.46 27.27
C ARG A 30 19.26 -0.27 27.97
N LYS A 31 18.85 0.98 28.26
CA LYS A 31 17.51 1.26 28.82
C LYS A 31 16.39 0.93 27.83
N LEU A 32 16.58 1.22 26.54
CA LEU A 32 15.64 0.79 25.48
C LEU A 32 15.58 -0.74 25.38
N GLY A 33 16.72 -1.44 25.42
CA GLY A 33 16.76 -2.89 25.40
C GLY A 33 16.01 -3.52 26.58
N THR A 34 16.21 -3.02 27.82
CA THR A 34 15.50 -3.51 29.00
C THR A 34 14.00 -3.19 28.95
N PHE A 35 13.60 -2.04 28.42
CA PHE A 35 12.20 -1.69 28.19
C PHE A 35 11.57 -2.65 27.18
N ILE A 36 12.20 -2.88 26.05
CA ILE A 36 11.78 -3.80 25.00
C ILE A 36 11.64 -5.23 25.55
N ASP A 37 12.63 -5.72 26.28
CA ASP A 37 12.58 -7.04 26.93
C ASP A 37 11.41 -7.18 27.89
N SER A 38 11.11 -6.13 28.65
CA SER A 38 9.98 -6.14 29.58
C SER A 38 8.62 -6.17 28.85
N MET A 39 8.52 -5.49 27.69
CA MET A 39 7.26 -5.36 26.97
C MET A 39 6.92 -6.57 26.08
N SER A 40 7.92 -7.25 25.51
CA SER A 40 7.70 -8.36 24.58
C SER A 40 7.01 -9.57 25.21
N VAL A 41 7.27 -9.84 26.48
CA VAL A 41 6.78 -11.03 27.21
C VAL A 41 6.15 -10.71 28.57
N SER A 42 5.93 -9.45 28.89
CA SER A 42 5.31 -9.05 30.13
C SER A 42 3.85 -9.54 30.22
N GLY A 43 3.53 -10.24 31.30
CA GLY A 43 2.16 -10.68 31.59
C GLY A 43 1.63 -11.84 30.77
N VAL A 44 2.43 -12.51 29.92
CA VAL A 44 1.98 -13.67 29.14
C VAL A 44 1.88 -14.95 29.98
N ASP A 45 0.92 -15.80 29.67
CA ASP A 45 0.78 -17.14 30.23
C ASP A 45 1.73 -18.11 29.50
N ARG A 46 2.80 -18.52 30.16
CA ARG A 46 3.85 -19.39 29.59
C ARG A 46 3.34 -20.77 29.14
N ARG A 47 2.14 -21.16 29.50
CA ARG A 47 1.48 -22.38 29.00
C ARG A 47 0.98 -22.19 27.57
N TYR A 48 0.71 -20.95 27.16
CA TYR A 48 0.19 -20.59 25.84
C TYR A 48 1.24 -19.95 24.94
N ILE A 49 2.08 -19.08 25.48
CA ILE A 49 3.08 -18.30 24.72
C ILE A 49 4.45 -18.51 25.35
N ASP A 50 5.43 -18.79 24.50
CA ASP A 50 6.82 -18.93 24.92
C ASP A 50 7.70 -17.88 24.22
N ALA A 51 8.68 -17.38 24.94
CA ALA A 51 9.72 -16.53 24.36
C ALA A 51 10.93 -17.38 23.99
N PRO A 52 11.38 -17.33 22.73
CA PRO A 52 12.65 -17.94 22.33
C PRO A 52 13.79 -17.42 23.22
N LYS A 53 14.81 -18.25 23.46
CA LYS A 53 16.01 -17.83 24.18
C LYS A 53 16.79 -16.79 23.36
N GLU A 54 16.81 -17.01 22.07
CA GLU A 54 17.49 -16.19 21.08
C GLU A 54 16.65 -14.94 20.78
N PRO A 55 17.14 -13.73 21.12
CA PRO A 55 16.35 -12.51 21.00
C PRO A 55 16.37 -11.87 19.60
N TRP A 56 17.40 -12.16 18.82
CA TRP A 56 17.57 -11.60 17.49
C TRP A 56 16.91 -12.47 16.44
N GLN A 57 16.45 -11.84 15.38
CA GLN A 57 15.89 -12.52 14.21
C GLN A 57 16.47 -11.91 12.94
N ILE A 58 16.80 -12.79 11.98
CA ILE A 58 17.10 -12.41 10.61
C ILE A 58 16.13 -13.18 9.72
N ILE A 59 15.41 -12.48 8.86
CA ILE A 59 14.36 -13.04 8.03
C ILE A 59 14.60 -12.62 6.57
N LEU A 60 14.71 -13.60 5.69
CA LEU A 60 14.60 -13.40 4.25
C LEU A 60 13.11 -13.44 3.88
N ARG A 61 12.66 -12.45 3.14
CA ARG A 61 11.25 -12.29 2.75
C ARG A 61 11.12 -12.22 1.23
N GLY A 62 10.09 -12.91 0.73
CA GLY A 62 9.55 -12.68 -0.60
C GLY A 62 8.12 -12.19 -0.46
N ASN A 63 7.74 -11.13 -1.14
CA ASN A 63 6.35 -10.67 -1.12
C ASN A 63 5.85 -10.33 -2.52
N VAL A 64 4.58 -10.60 -2.71
CA VAL A 64 3.83 -10.22 -3.90
C VAL A 64 2.70 -9.31 -3.46
N ASN A 65 2.53 -8.21 -4.16
CA ASN A 65 1.40 -7.31 -3.96
C ASN A 65 0.79 -6.89 -5.29
N GLN A 66 -0.47 -6.52 -5.21
CA GLN A 66 -1.18 -5.90 -6.32
C GLN A 66 -2.10 -4.83 -5.76
N THR A 67 -2.14 -3.70 -6.43
CA THR A 67 -3.06 -2.61 -6.12
C THR A 67 -4.07 -2.47 -7.25
N ASP A 68 -5.34 -2.38 -6.88
CA ASP A 68 -6.46 -2.23 -7.78
C ASP A 68 -7.19 -0.92 -7.43
N LEU A 69 -7.13 0.05 -8.32
CA LEU A 69 -7.77 1.36 -8.18
C LEU A 69 -8.98 1.42 -9.11
N LYS A 70 -10.15 1.51 -8.52
CA LYS A 70 -11.41 1.78 -9.23
C LYS A 70 -11.85 3.20 -8.96
N MET A 71 -12.17 3.91 -10.02
CA MET A 71 -12.75 5.24 -9.97
C MET A 71 -14.09 5.21 -10.69
N LYS A 72 -15.02 6.00 -10.22
CA LYS A 72 -16.30 6.25 -10.88
C LYS A 72 -16.49 7.75 -10.97
N SER A 73 -16.62 8.24 -12.17
CA SER A 73 -16.89 9.64 -12.44
C SER A 73 -18.01 9.76 -13.46
N MET A 74 -18.74 10.86 -13.41
CA MET A 74 -19.76 11.19 -14.40
C MET A 74 -19.20 12.32 -15.27
N MET A 75 -19.19 12.12 -16.57
CA MET A 75 -18.76 13.10 -17.56
C MET A 75 -19.99 13.57 -18.37
N ASP A 76 -20.17 14.88 -18.46
CA ASP A 76 -21.13 15.46 -19.38
C ASP A 76 -20.52 15.47 -20.78
N VAL A 77 -21.12 14.73 -21.70
CA VAL A 77 -20.64 14.63 -23.10
C VAL A 77 -21.44 15.49 -24.05
N THR A 78 -22.35 16.35 -23.53
CA THR A 78 -23.16 17.25 -24.34
C THR A 78 -22.27 18.22 -25.12
N GLY A 79 -22.31 18.12 -26.45
CA GLY A 79 -21.54 18.99 -27.34
C GLY A 79 -20.10 18.55 -27.61
N VAL A 80 -19.65 17.41 -27.10
CA VAL A 80 -18.35 16.83 -27.43
C VAL A 80 -18.34 16.27 -28.86
N LEU A 81 -19.50 15.78 -29.33
CA LEU A 81 -19.77 15.43 -30.73
C LEU A 81 -21.08 16.11 -31.18
N PRO A 82 -21.26 16.44 -32.48
CA PRO A 82 -22.34 17.29 -32.96
C PRO A 82 -23.78 16.87 -32.64
N ASP A 83 -24.05 15.63 -32.34
CA ASP A 83 -25.39 15.10 -32.07
C ASP A 83 -25.49 14.31 -30.75
N LEU A 84 -24.46 14.38 -29.90
CA LEU A 84 -24.47 13.72 -28.60
C LEU A 84 -24.92 14.70 -27.51
N SER A 85 -25.97 14.29 -26.79
CA SER A 85 -26.39 14.99 -25.55
C SER A 85 -26.63 13.96 -24.46
N GLY A 86 -25.98 14.11 -23.33
CA GLY A 86 -26.20 13.24 -22.17
C GLY A 86 -25.03 13.17 -21.20
N ASN A 87 -25.21 12.39 -20.17
CA ASN A 87 -24.18 12.11 -19.18
C ASN A 87 -23.62 10.71 -19.41
N MET A 88 -22.32 10.61 -19.57
CA MET A 88 -21.60 9.35 -19.64
C MET A 88 -21.09 8.97 -18.24
N ASN A 89 -21.46 7.79 -17.77
CA ASN A 89 -20.84 7.20 -16.61
C ASN A 89 -19.48 6.59 -17.02
N TRP A 90 -18.44 7.05 -16.40
CA TRP A 90 -17.08 6.67 -16.68
C TRP A 90 -16.49 5.95 -15.46
N GLU A 91 -16.03 4.72 -15.64
CA GLU A 91 -15.49 3.88 -14.57
C GLU A 91 -14.06 3.41 -14.93
N PRO A 92 -13.04 4.27 -14.89
CA PRO A 92 -11.68 3.84 -15.10
C PRO A 92 -11.25 2.87 -13.99
N HIS A 93 -10.67 1.77 -14.40
CA HIS A 93 -10.15 0.73 -13.55
C HIS A 93 -8.68 0.54 -13.87
N LEU A 94 -7.82 1.02 -12.99
CA LEU A 94 -6.38 0.87 -13.08
C LEU A 94 -5.97 -0.32 -12.22
N THR A 95 -5.59 -1.41 -12.87
CA THR A 95 -5.10 -2.60 -12.19
C THR A 95 -3.62 -2.75 -12.51
N THR A 96 -2.79 -2.77 -11.47
CA THR A 96 -1.36 -3.03 -11.64
C THR A 96 -1.10 -4.52 -11.81
N GLU A 97 -0.05 -4.87 -12.51
CA GLU A 97 0.44 -6.24 -12.48
C GLU A 97 0.96 -6.62 -11.09
N PRO A 98 0.89 -7.92 -10.71
CA PRO A 98 1.47 -8.38 -9.46
C PRO A 98 2.97 -8.12 -9.40
N SER A 99 3.41 -7.30 -8.47
CA SER A 99 4.83 -6.97 -8.29
C SER A 99 5.47 -7.84 -7.21
N THR A 100 6.65 -8.38 -7.51
CA THR A 100 7.38 -9.28 -6.63
C THR A 100 8.59 -8.59 -6.03
N TYR A 101 8.74 -8.73 -4.72
CA TYR A 101 9.83 -8.13 -3.95
C TYR A 101 10.58 -9.17 -3.15
N VAL A 102 11.89 -8.97 -2.98
CA VAL A 102 12.74 -9.75 -2.08
C VAL A 102 13.44 -8.80 -1.12
N GLY A 103 13.53 -9.18 0.14
CA GLY A 103 14.08 -8.33 1.16
C GLY A 103 14.56 -9.06 2.40
N LEU A 104 15.25 -8.29 3.24
CA LEU A 104 15.72 -8.75 4.54
C LEU A 104 15.03 -7.97 5.64
N TRP A 105 14.77 -8.64 6.74
CA TRP A 105 14.27 -8.05 7.96
C TRP A 105 15.14 -8.50 9.14
N ALA A 106 15.52 -7.55 9.96
CA ALA A 106 16.27 -7.80 11.18
C ALA A 106 15.48 -7.26 12.38
N GLY A 107 15.37 -8.06 13.43
CA GLY A 107 14.58 -7.71 14.60
C GLY A 107 15.18 -8.20 15.91
N TYR A 108 14.74 -7.57 16.99
CA TYR A 108 15.06 -7.89 18.36
C TYR A 108 13.79 -7.88 19.21
N ARG A 109 13.39 -9.04 19.76
CA ARG A 109 12.25 -9.15 20.69
C ARG A 109 10.93 -8.55 20.19
N GLY A 110 10.61 -8.67 18.88
CA GLY A 110 9.39 -8.12 18.30
C GLY A 110 9.50 -6.68 17.78
N TYR A 111 10.69 -6.10 17.83
CA TYR A 111 11.00 -4.82 17.21
C TYR A 111 11.97 -5.05 16.05
N GLY A 112 11.63 -4.55 14.89
CA GLY A 112 12.49 -4.82 13.74
C GLY A 112 12.25 -3.88 12.58
N LEU A 113 13.21 -3.93 11.67
CA LEU A 113 13.25 -3.14 10.44
C LEU A 113 13.49 -4.06 9.26
N GLY A 114 12.78 -3.86 8.19
CA GLY A 114 12.92 -4.61 6.95
C GLY A 114 12.99 -3.70 5.75
N TYR A 115 13.78 -4.11 4.77
CA TYR A 115 13.87 -3.46 3.47
C TYR A 115 13.76 -4.50 2.37
N SER A 116 12.92 -4.23 1.36
CA SER A 116 12.72 -5.11 0.22
C SER A 116 12.81 -4.30 -1.07
N VAL A 117 13.39 -4.91 -2.09
CA VAL A 117 13.52 -4.36 -3.44
C VAL A 117 12.72 -5.19 -4.42
N ASN A 118 12.24 -4.55 -5.46
CA ASN A 118 11.53 -5.22 -6.54
C ASN A 118 12.49 -6.16 -7.32
N VAL A 119 11.96 -7.32 -7.73
CA VAL A 119 12.67 -8.29 -8.56
C VAL A 119 11.82 -8.73 -9.77
N GLY A 120 10.57 -8.27 -9.87
CA GLY A 120 9.67 -8.55 -11.00
C GLY A 120 8.38 -7.75 -10.91
N GLY A 121 7.87 -7.29 -12.03
CA GLY A 121 6.78 -6.33 -12.13
C GLY A 121 7.26 -4.88 -12.01
N ASP A 122 6.45 -4.01 -11.43
CA ASP A 122 6.74 -2.58 -11.29
C ASP A 122 7.99 -2.31 -10.44
N LYS A 123 8.75 -1.27 -10.80
CA LYS A 123 9.94 -0.87 -10.05
C LYS A 123 9.56 -0.28 -8.69
N GLY A 124 10.23 -0.73 -7.61
CA GLY A 124 9.89 -0.20 -6.31
C GLY A 124 10.68 -0.74 -5.12
N SER A 125 10.28 -0.29 -3.93
CA SER A 125 10.86 -0.72 -2.67
C SER A 125 9.90 -0.60 -1.50
N TYR A 126 10.09 -1.46 -0.50
CA TYR A 126 9.41 -1.43 0.79
C TYR A 126 10.38 -1.14 1.93
N LEU A 127 9.99 -0.22 2.80
CA LEU A 127 10.56 -0.08 4.13
C LEU A 127 9.48 -0.46 5.15
N THR A 128 9.79 -1.42 6.01
CA THR A 128 8.86 -1.88 7.05
C THR A 128 9.50 -1.74 8.42
N PHE A 129 8.71 -1.32 9.39
CA PHE A 129 9.08 -1.33 10.79
C PHE A 129 7.97 -1.99 11.58
N GLY A 130 8.32 -2.86 12.52
CA GLY A 130 7.40 -3.52 13.42
C GLY A 130 7.80 -3.31 14.87
N ALA A 131 6.82 -3.11 15.73
CA ALA A 131 7.00 -3.07 17.18
C ALA A 131 5.88 -3.86 17.82
N MET A 132 6.17 -5.10 18.24
CA MET A 132 5.17 -6.05 18.72
C MET A 132 5.48 -6.50 20.14
N GLY A 133 4.55 -6.24 21.06
CA GLY A 133 4.57 -6.71 22.44
C GLY A 133 3.56 -7.81 22.73
N GLY A 134 3.36 -8.15 24.00
CA GLY A 134 2.43 -9.20 24.42
C GLY A 134 0.98 -8.92 24.03
N SER A 135 0.51 -7.70 24.25
CA SER A 135 -0.90 -7.31 24.00
C SER A 135 -1.07 -6.19 22.97
N PHE A 136 -0.01 -5.62 22.46
CA PHE A 136 -0.08 -4.52 21.50
C PHE A 136 0.89 -4.75 20.37
N GLY A 137 0.67 -4.04 19.26
CA GLY A 137 1.58 -3.98 18.15
C GLY A 137 1.37 -2.73 17.32
N LEU A 138 2.42 -2.33 16.66
CA LEU A 138 2.47 -1.24 15.71
C LEU A 138 3.25 -1.71 14.49
N ASN A 139 2.68 -1.53 13.32
CA ASN A 139 3.33 -1.74 12.05
C ASN A 139 3.39 -0.43 11.29
N PHE A 140 4.49 -0.23 10.60
CA PHE A 140 4.71 0.87 9.69
C PHE A 140 5.22 0.29 8.38
N ARG A 141 4.58 0.65 7.27
CA ARG A 141 4.96 0.24 5.93
C ARG A 141 5.00 1.44 5.01
N LEU A 142 6.15 1.77 4.50
CA LEU A 142 6.35 2.75 3.44
C LEU A 142 6.64 1.97 2.16
N HIS A 143 5.81 2.16 1.15
CA HIS A 143 5.97 1.57 -0.16
C HIS A 143 6.08 2.67 -1.21
N ARG A 144 7.06 2.56 -2.07
CA ARG A 144 7.25 3.41 -3.25
C ARG A 144 7.43 2.49 -4.44
N PHE A 145 6.69 2.74 -5.49
CA PHE A 145 6.81 2.01 -6.74
C PHE A 145 6.36 2.86 -7.92
N ASP A 146 6.79 2.46 -9.10
CA ASP A 146 6.45 3.07 -10.37
C ASP A 146 5.63 2.04 -11.16
N ILE A 147 4.47 2.46 -11.69
CA ILE A 147 3.59 1.65 -12.54
C ILE A 147 3.92 1.99 -13.97
N GLU A 148 4.36 1.02 -14.77
CA GLU A 148 4.66 1.16 -16.20
C GLU A 148 3.55 0.56 -17.07
N ASP A 149 2.94 -0.54 -16.62
CA ASP A 149 1.88 -1.25 -17.33
C ASP A 149 0.58 -1.20 -16.53
N VAL A 150 -0.51 -0.87 -17.18
CA VAL A 150 -1.84 -0.78 -16.55
C VAL A 150 -2.89 -1.48 -17.42
N THR A 151 -3.94 -1.95 -16.80
CA THR A 151 -5.15 -2.33 -17.50
C THR A 151 -6.21 -1.28 -17.26
N ILE A 152 -6.70 -0.67 -18.33
CA ILE A 152 -7.73 0.36 -18.26
C ILE A 152 -9.05 -0.24 -18.72
N ARG A 153 -10.06 -0.20 -17.88
CA ARG A 153 -11.42 -0.59 -18.22
C ARG A 153 -12.29 0.65 -18.33
N PHE A 154 -12.95 0.79 -19.46
CA PHE A 154 -13.92 1.83 -19.75
C PHE A 154 -15.28 1.19 -19.85
N SER A 155 -16.22 1.66 -19.06
CA SER A 155 -17.61 1.24 -19.16
C SER A 155 -18.55 2.43 -19.07
N GLY A 156 -19.59 2.44 -19.84
CA GLY A 156 -20.55 3.54 -19.84
C GLY A 156 -21.77 3.24 -20.70
N ASP A 157 -22.69 4.18 -20.67
CA ASP A 157 -23.89 4.21 -21.50
C ASP A 157 -23.95 5.59 -22.19
N ILE A 158 -23.96 5.58 -23.51
CA ILE A 158 -24.12 6.77 -24.34
C ILE A 158 -25.35 6.56 -25.22
N ASP A 159 -26.39 7.35 -25.05
CA ASP A 159 -27.66 7.27 -25.79
C ASP A 159 -28.28 5.86 -25.83
N GLY A 160 -28.18 5.09 -24.74
CA GLY A 160 -28.68 3.72 -24.63
C GLY A 160 -27.74 2.65 -25.21
N TYR A 161 -26.58 3.01 -25.69
CA TYR A 161 -25.52 2.07 -26.09
C TYR A 161 -24.57 1.82 -24.92
N TYR A 162 -24.72 0.67 -24.28
CA TYR A 162 -23.78 0.22 -23.24
C TYR A 162 -22.50 -0.30 -23.89
N PHE A 163 -21.35 0.17 -23.38
CA PHE A 163 -20.05 -0.37 -23.75
C PHE A 163 -19.28 -0.76 -22.49
N ASP A 164 -18.45 -1.78 -22.61
CA ASP A 164 -17.54 -2.27 -21.57
C ASP A 164 -16.31 -2.85 -22.24
N ASN A 165 -15.26 -2.05 -22.30
CA ASN A 165 -14.02 -2.40 -22.96
C ASN A 165 -12.87 -2.41 -21.94
N THR A 166 -12.01 -3.41 -22.06
CA THR A 166 -10.79 -3.52 -21.26
C THR A 166 -9.59 -3.53 -22.21
N MET A 167 -8.70 -2.59 -22.01
CA MET A 167 -7.49 -2.47 -22.82
C MET A 167 -6.26 -2.56 -21.92
N PRO A 168 -5.30 -3.46 -22.22
CA PRO A 168 -3.97 -3.35 -21.66
C PRO A 168 -3.30 -2.09 -22.27
N GLY A 169 -2.67 -1.30 -21.43
CA GLY A 169 -1.98 -0.09 -21.85
C GLY A 169 -0.58 -0.05 -21.25
N LYS A 170 0.37 0.30 -22.08
CA LYS A 170 1.68 0.74 -21.62
C LYS A 170 1.64 2.26 -21.50
N LEU A 171 2.10 2.78 -20.39
CA LEU A 171 2.14 4.21 -20.15
C LEU A 171 3.37 4.82 -20.83
N ASP A 172 3.20 6.00 -21.41
CA ASP A 172 4.30 6.77 -22.03
C ASP A 172 5.29 7.29 -20.98
N ALA A 173 4.84 7.46 -19.76
CA ALA A 173 5.68 7.68 -18.60
C ALA A 173 5.10 6.95 -17.37
N PRO A 174 5.93 6.43 -16.45
CA PRO A 174 5.46 5.68 -15.30
C PRO A 174 4.65 6.56 -14.34
N ILE A 175 3.61 5.97 -13.73
CA ILE A 175 2.90 6.58 -12.61
C ILE A 175 3.70 6.33 -11.34
N ASN A 176 4.09 7.41 -10.66
CA ASN A 176 4.80 7.31 -9.38
C ASN A 176 3.81 7.13 -8.24
N VAL A 177 3.90 6.02 -7.52
CA VAL A 177 3.03 5.74 -6.38
C VAL A 177 3.84 5.70 -5.08
N ARG A 178 3.31 6.38 -4.06
CA ARG A 178 3.88 6.38 -2.70
C ARG A 178 2.76 6.12 -1.72
N THR A 179 2.91 5.06 -0.94
CA THR A 179 1.94 4.75 0.11
C THR A 179 2.62 4.66 1.47
N LEU A 180 1.91 5.12 2.48
CA LEU A 180 2.25 4.96 3.87
C LEU A 180 1.08 4.30 4.58
N PHE A 181 1.33 3.15 5.18
CA PHE A 181 0.36 2.44 5.98
C PHE A 181 0.91 2.25 7.40
N ILE A 182 0.14 2.71 8.38
CA ILE A 182 0.44 2.55 9.81
C ILE A 182 -0.77 1.86 10.42
N ASP A 183 -0.55 0.74 11.07
CA ASP A 183 -1.58 0.06 11.85
C ASP A 183 -1.09 -0.25 13.26
N GLY A 184 -1.93 0.04 14.22
CA GLY A 184 -1.72 -0.30 15.62
C GLY A 184 -2.90 -1.12 16.13
N TYR A 185 -2.62 -2.04 17.07
CA TYR A 185 -3.65 -2.89 17.64
C TYR A 185 -3.39 -3.22 19.10
N TYR A 186 -4.47 -3.59 19.80
CA TYR A 186 -4.47 -4.07 21.15
C TYR A 186 -5.29 -5.36 21.27
N LEU A 187 -4.71 -6.39 21.90
CA LEU A 187 -5.34 -7.69 22.17
C LEU A 187 -5.87 -7.73 23.59
N PHE A 188 -7.16 -7.95 23.75
CA PHE A 188 -7.78 -8.08 25.08
C PHE A 188 -7.38 -9.36 25.82
N ASN A 189 -6.99 -10.40 25.07
CA ASN A 189 -6.48 -11.65 25.61
C ASN A 189 -4.99 -11.88 25.24
N GLY A 190 -4.20 -10.82 25.17
CA GLY A 190 -2.76 -10.90 24.85
C GLY A 190 -1.94 -11.79 25.78
N ARG A 191 -2.47 -12.13 26.98
CA ARG A 191 -1.86 -13.12 27.88
C ARG A 191 -1.79 -14.52 27.28
N ARG A 192 -2.75 -14.92 26.42
CA ARG A 192 -2.85 -16.28 25.84
C ARG A 192 -2.80 -16.30 24.33
N CYS A 193 -3.14 -15.22 23.66
CA CYS A 193 -3.17 -15.10 22.22
C CYS A 193 -2.13 -14.07 21.77
N SER A 194 -1.22 -14.45 20.89
CA SER A 194 -0.13 -13.57 20.44
C SER A 194 -0.23 -13.26 18.95
N TYR A 195 -0.26 -11.98 18.65
CA TYR A 195 -0.14 -11.47 17.29
C TYR A 195 1.30 -11.64 16.77
N ALA A 196 2.29 -11.37 17.61
CA ALA A 196 3.70 -11.50 17.26
C ALA A 196 4.09 -12.94 16.85
N ALA A 197 3.43 -13.96 17.42
CA ALA A 197 3.67 -15.34 17.01
C ALA A 197 3.23 -15.61 15.56
N ALA A 198 2.19 -14.94 15.07
CA ALA A 198 1.62 -15.14 13.76
C ALA A 198 2.32 -14.31 12.67
N TYR A 199 2.71 -13.07 12.98
CA TYR A 199 3.10 -12.08 11.95
C TYR A 199 4.54 -11.56 12.08
N ASP A 200 5.20 -11.78 13.24
CA ASP A 200 6.57 -11.36 13.52
C ASP A 200 7.50 -12.52 13.92
N GLN A 201 6.92 -13.61 14.42
CA GLN A 201 7.61 -14.83 14.90
C GLN A 201 8.60 -14.59 16.04
N SER A 202 8.52 -13.45 16.74
CA SER A 202 9.37 -13.14 17.91
C SER A 202 9.03 -13.94 19.16
N VAL A 203 7.83 -14.52 19.20
CA VAL A 203 7.37 -15.45 20.24
C VAL A 203 6.74 -16.69 19.62
N ILE A 204 6.51 -17.71 20.44
CA ILE A 204 5.98 -19.01 20.04
C ILE A 204 4.61 -19.22 20.67
N GLN A 205 3.57 -19.39 19.86
CA GLN A 205 2.25 -19.84 20.32
C GLN A 205 2.25 -21.35 20.51
N LYS A 206 2.04 -21.83 21.73
CA LYS A 206 2.07 -23.28 22.07
C LYS A 206 0.71 -23.94 22.10
N ARG A 207 -0.36 -23.18 22.33
CA ARG A 207 -1.74 -23.66 22.41
C ARG A 207 -2.66 -22.70 21.68
N SER A 208 -3.72 -23.26 21.13
CA SER A 208 -4.76 -22.46 20.47
C SER A 208 -5.39 -21.47 21.44
N ALA A 209 -5.59 -20.25 20.96
CA ALA A 209 -6.24 -19.18 21.71
C ALA A 209 -6.78 -18.12 20.76
N GLY A 210 -7.83 -17.43 21.18
CA GLY A 210 -8.40 -16.31 20.48
C GLY A 210 -8.44 -15.04 21.34
N SER A 211 -8.58 -13.91 20.68
CA SER A 211 -8.69 -12.60 21.32
C SER A 211 -9.59 -11.68 20.52
N LEU A 212 -10.42 -10.90 21.22
CA LEU A 212 -10.90 -9.65 20.66
C LEU A 212 -9.69 -8.75 20.40
N ILE A 213 -9.73 -7.99 19.31
CA ILE A 213 -8.72 -7.04 18.89
C ILE A 213 -9.37 -5.68 18.65
N ALA A 214 -8.82 -4.63 19.23
CA ALA A 214 -9.10 -3.26 18.85
C ALA A 214 -7.92 -2.71 18.06
N GLY A 215 -8.18 -1.99 16.99
CA GLY A 215 -7.12 -1.45 16.13
C GLY A 215 -7.40 -0.03 15.69
N ALA A 216 -6.33 0.64 15.29
CA ALA A 216 -6.37 1.92 14.61
C ALA A 216 -5.47 1.85 13.39
N MET A 217 -5.86 2.52 12.32
CA MET A 217 -5.06 2.61 11.10
C MET A 217 -4.96 4.03 10.59
N TYR A 218 -3.86 4.30 9.92
CA TYR A 218 -3.65 5.47 9.08
C TYR A 218 -3.10 5.02 7.74
N TYR A 219 -3.73 5.49 6.67
CA TYR A 219 -3.33 5.22 5.30
C TYR A 219 -3.14 6.54 4.55
N TYR A 220 -2.03 6.66 3.85
CA TYR A 220 -1.75 7.74 2.91
C TYR A 220 -1.34 7.14 1.58
N SER A 221 -1.87 7.67 0.49
CA SER A 221 -1.47 7.33 -0.86
C SER A 221 -1.29 8.60 -1.69
N ASN A 222 -0.29 8.61 -2.54
CA ASN A 222 -0.06 9.62 -3.56
C ASN A 222 0.20 8.92 -4.89
N LEU A 223 -0.69 9.13 -5.84
CA LEU A 223 -0.54 8.69 -7.23
C LEU A 223 -0.20 9.93 -8.05
N ASP A 224 0.96 9.92 -8.68
CA ASP A 224 1.48 11.05 -9.45
C ASP A 224 1.78 10.63 -10.88
N PHE A 225 0.93 11.06 -11.80
CA PHE A 225 1.05 10.85 -13.23
C PHE A 225 1.11 12.17 -14.00
N SER A 226 1.48 13.26 -13.34
CA SER A 226 1.57 14.61 -13.88
C SER A 226 2.77 14.85 -14.81
N GLN A 227 3.38 13.79 -15.32
CA GLN A 227 4.48 13.90 -16.26
C GLN A 227 3.96 14.35 -17.65
N PRO A 228 4.71 15.20 -18.39
CA PRO A 228 4.26 15.69 -19.70
C PRO A 228 3.88 14.58 -20.68
N ARG A 229 4.59 13.48 -20.71
CA ARG A 229 4.29 12.33 -21.58
C ARG A 229 2.96 11.63 -21.26
N ASN A 230 2.40 11.86 -20.07
CA ASN A 230 1.08 11.37 -19.67
C ASN A 230 -0.04 12.41 -19.93
N ALA A 231 0.18 13.41 -20.79
CA ALA A 231 -0.78 14.47 -21.05
C ALA A 231 -2.14 13.94 -21.53
N GLU A 232 -2.15 12.93 -22.40
CA GLU A 232 -3.37 12.27 -22.85
C GLU A 232 -4.09 11.53 -21.72
N LEU A 233 -3.35 10.82 -20.87
CA LEU A 233 -3.91 10.17 -19.67
C LEU A 233 -4.54 11.19 -18.73
N ILE A 234 -3.89 12.33 -18.51
CA ILE A 234 -4.41 13.42 -17.68
C ILE A 234 -5.75 13.93 -18.24
N GLN A 235 -5.83 14.15 -19.56
CA GLN A 235 -7.05 14.58 -20.23
C GLN A 235 -8.16 13.52 -20.08
N ILE A 236 -7.86 12.25 -20.28
CA ILE A 236 -8.77 11.12 -20.07
C ILE A 236 -9.24 11.06 -18.62
N MET A 237 -8.39 11.38 -17.66
CA MET A 237 -8.70 11.40 -16.23
C MET A 237 -9.35 12.72 -15.76
N ASN A 238 -9.97 13.47 -16.69
CA ASN A 238 -10.66 14.73 -16.41
C ASN A 238 -9.72 15.79 -15.80
N ASP A 239 -8.59 15.98 -16.46
CA ASP A 239 -7.53 16.92 -16.07
C ASP A 239 -6.86 16.62 -14.72
N ILE A 240 -7.12 15.47 -14.14
CA ILE A 240 -6.46 15.05 -12.91
C ILE A 240 -5.11 14.43 -13.26
N GLY A 241 -4.02 14.98 -12.69
CA GLY A 241 -2.66 14.45 -12.85
C GLY A 241 -2.02 13.97 -11.55
N ASN A 242 -2.64 14.28 -10.38
CA ASN A 242 -2.18 13.80 -9.09
C ASN A 242 -3.36 13.56 -8.14
N ILE A 243 -3.33 12.40 -7.47
CA ILE A 243 -4.36 12.00 -6.50
C ILE A 243 -3.68 11.72 -5.17
N ARG A 244 -4.03 12.48 -4.13
CA ARG A 244 -3.58 12.23 -2.77
C ARG A 244 -4.76 11.84 -1.89
N GLN A 245 -4.60 10.77 -1.15
CA GLN A 245 -5.63 10.26 -0.26
C GLN A 245 -5.08 10.08 1.15
N TRP A 246 -5.87 10.45 2.14
CA TRP A 246 -5.63 10.22 3.56
C TRP A 246 -6.83 9.54 4.18
N GLN A 247 -6.58 8.48 4.93
CA GLN A 247 -7.62 7.83 5.74
C GLN A 247 -7.10 7.52 7.13
N ALA A 248 -7.95 7.72 8.14
CA ALA A 248 -7.72 7.22 9.48
C ALA A 248 -8.99 6.58 10.03
N GLY A 249 -8.85 5.50 10.77
CA GLY A 249 -9.98 4.76 11.28
C GLY A 249 -9.64 3.94 12.51
N VAL A 250 -10.68 3.47 13.18
CA VAL A 250 -10.60 2.54 14.30
C VAL A 250 -11.49 1.34 14.03
N GLY A 251 -11.07 0.19 14.53
CA GLY A 251 -11.77 -1.05 14.30
C GLY A 251 -11.78 -1.96 15.50
N VAL A 252 -12.72 -2.88 15.49
CA VAL A 252 -12.79 -3.99 16.45
C VAL A 252 -12.99 -5.26 15.66
N GLY A 253 -12.28 -6.31 16.04
CA GLY A 253 -12.28 -7.57 15.32
C GLY A 253 -11.96 -8.75 16.23
N TYR A 254 -11.61 -9.84 15.60
CA TYR A 254 -11.23 -11.07 16.28
C TYR A 254 -9.99 -11.68 15.61
N LEU A 255 -9.06 -12.11 16.44
CA LEU A 255 -7.88 -12.90 16.07
C LEU A 255 -8.00 -14.28 16.69
N PHE A 256 -7.77 -15.32 15.90
CA PHE A 256 -7.69 -16.70 16.36
C PHE A 256 -6.40 -17.37 15.92
N ASN A 257 -5.67 -17.89 16.88
CA ASN A 257 -4.46 -18.68 16.71
C ASN A 257 -4.78 -20.15 16.94
N PHE A 258 -4.70 -20.97 15.90
CA PHE A 258 -4.90 -22.41 15.96
C PHE A 258 -3.55 -23.14 15.91
N VAL A 259 -3.28 -23.98 16.89
CA VAL A 259 -2.05 -24.77 17.01
C VAL A 259 -2.43 -26.26 16.95
N PRO A 260 -2.49 -26.85 15.76
CA PRO A 260 -2.87 -28.25 15.59
C PRO A 260 -1.81 -29.24 16.09
N CYS A 261 -0.54 -28.87 16.00
CA CYS A 261 0.59 -29.67 16.48
C CYS A 261 1.75 -28.75 16.87
N ARG A 262 2.76 -29.36 17.50
CA ARG A 262 3.93 -28.59 17.96
C ARG A 262 4.67 -27.95 16.76
N GLY A 263 4.88 -26.65 16.88
CA GLY A 263 5.61 -25.88 15.87
C GLY A 263 4.73 -25.33 14.75
N LEU A 264 3.49 -25.79 14.57
CA LEU A 264 2.58 -25.30 13.52
C LEU A 264 1.55 -24.33 14.12
N LEU A 265 1.48 -23.15 13.57
CA LEU A 265 0.50 -22.10 13.90
C LEU A 265 -0.25 -21.68 12.64
N ILE A 266 -1.57 -21.73 12.70
CA ILE A 266 -2.46 -21.12 11.71
C ILE A 266 -3.18 -19.98 12.43
N SER A 267 -3.11 -18.77 11.88
CA SER A 267 -3.72 -17.58 12.45
C SER A 267 -4.66 -16.91 11.45
N ALA A 268 -5.83 -16.54 11.93
CA ALA A 268 -6.81 -15.79 11.13
C ALA A 268 -7.28 -14.56 11.92
N GLN A 269 -7.35 -13.42 11.23
CA GLN A 269 -7.87 -12.16 11.76
C GLN A 269 -8.86 -11.55 10.80
N VAL A 270 -9.94 -11.00 11.34
CA VAL A 270 -10.87 -10.14 10.61
C VAL A 270 -11.21 -8.94 11.48
N MET A 271 -11.06 -7.75 10.92
CA MET A 271 -11.33 -6.50 11.62
C MET A 271 -11.98 -5.49 10.68
N PRO A 272 -13.30 -5.26 10.78
CA PRO A 272 -13.92 -4.09 10.20
C PRO A 272 -13.39 -2.82 10.87
N ILE A 273 -13.13 -1.78 10.07
CA ILE A 273 -12.54 -0.52 10.49
C ILE A 273 -13.45 0.61 10.04
N LEU A 274 -13.92 1.42 10.98
CA LEU A 274 -14.67 2.63 10.71
C LEU A 274 -13.68 3.75 10.39
N ALA A 275 -13.53 4.08 9.11
CA ALA A 275 -12.73 5.21 8.64
C ALA A 275 -13.53 6.50 8.84
N PHE A 276 -13.24 7.21 9.91
CA PHE A 276 -13.91 8.47 10.29
C PHE A 276 -13.22 9.69 9.69
N TYR A 277 -11.96 9.59 9.32
CA TYR A 277 -11.23 10.58 8.56
C TYR A 277 -10.93 10.03 7.17
N ASN A 278 -11.44 10.71 6.16
CA ASN A 278 -11.23 10.36 4.77
C ASN A 278 -11.13 11.67 3.98
N ARG A 279 -9.96 11.96 3.44
CA ARG A 279 -9.69 13.16 2.67
C ARG A 279 -9.04 12.76 1.36
N ILE A 280 -9.54 13.33 0.28
CA ILE A 280 -8.93 13.22 -1.04
C ILE A 280 -8.58 14.63 -1.55
N LYS A 281 -7.42 14.74 -2.17
CA LYS A 281 -6.97 15.95 -2.84
C LYS A 281 -6.63 15.58 -4.28
N LEU A 282 -7.25 16.26 -5.22
CA LEU A 282 -7.05 16.11 -6.64
C LEU A 282 -6.32 17.36 -7.13
N THR A 283 -5.25 17.18 -7.86
CA THR A 283 -4.55 18.29 -8.53
C THR A 283 -4.85 18.21 -10.01
N HIS A 284 -5.41 19.29 -10.53
CA HIS A 284 -5.78 19.42 -11.93
C HIS A 284 -4.67 20.10 -12.73
N TYR A 285 -4.51 19.60 -13.93
CA TYR A 285 -3.48 20.06 -14.87
C TYR A 285 -4.11 20.39 -16.20
N GLN A 286 -3.55 21.36 -16.88
CA GLN A 286 -3.78 21.56 -18.31
C GLN A 286 -2.57 21.10 -19.10
N SER A 287 -2.79 20.81 -20.37
CA SER A 287 -1.75 20.39 -21.29
C SER A 287 -1.93 21.07 -22.65
N ASN A 288 -0.88 21.04 -23.44
CA ASN A 288 -0.93 21.47 -24.84
C ASN A 288 -1.15 20.30 -25.82
N VAL A 289 -1.69 19.18 -25.34
CA VAL A 289 -1.88 17.98 -26.18
C VAL A 289 -2.74 18.28 -27.40
N ASN A 290 -3.81 19.07 -27.24
CA ASN A 290 -4.73 19.44 -28.33
C ASN A 290 -4.05 20.25 -29.45
N ASP A 291 -2.92 20.91 -29.17
CA ASP A 291 -2.15 21.62 -30.21
C ASP A 291 -1.48 20.65 -31.22
N TYR A 292 -1.42 19.38 -30.86
CA TYR A 292 -0.77 18.32 -31.63
C TYR A 292 -1.71 17.25 -32.17
N ASP A 293 -3.02 17.36 -31.96
CA ASP A 293 -4.03 16.37 -32.39
C ASP A 293 -3.98 16.07 -33.88
N ASP A 294 -3.80 17.11 -34.70
CA ASP A 294 -3.69 16.96 -36.16
C ASP A 294 -2.42 16.19 -36.55
N GLN A 295 -1.30 16.45 -35.85
CA GLN A 295 -0.02 15.77 -36.10
C GLN A 295 -0.09 14.30 -35.71
N TYR A 296 -0.67 14.00 -34.53
CA TYR A 296 -0.89 12.63 -34.08
C TYR A 296 -1.82 11.87 -35.03
N THR A 297 -2.92 12.51 -35.44
CA THR A 297 -3.89 11.92 -36.37
C THR A 297 -3.26 11.61 -37.73
N ASP A 298 -2.40 12.51 -38.26
CA ASP A 298 -1.69 12.28 -39.51
C ASP A 298 -0.68 11.12 -39.35
N LEU A 299 0.07 11.10 -38.25
CA LEU A 299 1.04 10.06 -37.95
C LEU A 299 0.36 8.68 -37.89
N TYR A 300 -0.77 8.59 -37.20
CA TYR A 300 -1.56 7.35 -37.09
C TYR A 300 -2.10 6.91 -38.46
N LYS A 301 -2.63 7.82 -39.29
CA LYS A 301 -3.10 7.51 -40.64
C LYS A 301 -1.98 7.00 -41.55
N ARG A 302 -0.79 7.56 -41.43
CA ARG A 302 0.41 7.13 -42.21
C ARG A 302 0.83 5.72 -41.80
N GLN A 303 0.82 5.39 -40.52
CA GLN A 303 1.06 4.04 -40.03
C GLN A 303 -0.02 3.06 -40.49
N ALA A 304 -1.29 3.38 -40.28
CA ALA A 304 -2.44 2.52 -40.63
C ALA A 304 -2.50 2.25 -42.14
N SER A 305 -2.03 3.19 -42.97
CA SER A 305 -1.95 3.02 -44.46
C SER A 305 -0.68 2.32 -44.93
N GLY A 306 0.25 1.97 -44.00
CA GLY A 306 1.52 1.34 -44.34
C GLY A 306 2.54 2.28 -45.02
N GLN A 307 2.34 3.59 -44.91
CA GLN A 307 3.28 4.60 -45.47
C GLN A 307 4.55 4.72 -44.63
N ILE A 308 4.47 4.41 -43.35
CA ILE A 308 5.60 4.37 -42.42
C ILE A 308 5.61 3.03 -41.69
N SER A 309 6.81 2.58 -41.31
CA SER A 309 6.97 1.38 -40.48
C SER A 309 6.59 1.64 -39.03
N ASP A 310 6.38 0.56 -38.24
CA ASP A 310 6.13 0.67 -36.82
C ASP A 310 7.31 1.33 -36.07
N GLU A 311 8.54 1.07 -36.50
CA GLU A 311 9.75 1.70 -35.93
C GLU A 311 9.80 3.23 -36.23
N GLU A 312 9.35 3.64 -37.42
CA GLU A 312 9.24 5.06 -37.79
C GLU A 312 8.13 5.74 -37.01
N PHE A 313 6.98 5.06 -36.88
CA PHE A 313 5.88 5.53 -36.05
C PHE A 313 6.33 5.76 -34.61
N GLU A 314 6.97 4.76 -33.96
CA GLU A 314 7.48 4.86 -32.60
C GLU A 314 8.43 6.06 -32.43
N ARG A 315 9.33 6.24 -33.38
CA ARG A 315 10.30 7.35 -33.33
C ARG A 315 9.62 8.73 -33.48
N GLU A 316 8.69 8.88 -34.42
CA GLU A 316 7.97 10.14 -34.65
C GLU A 316 7.00 10.43 -33.50
N ASN A 317 6.32 9.40 -32.96
CA ASN A 317 5.47 9.51 -31.78
C ASN A 317 6.29 9.94 -30.56
N ASP A 318 7.45 9.35 -30.34
CA ASP A 318 8.36 9.73 -29.25
C ASP A 318 8.80 11.19 -29.34
N ALA A 319 9.06 11.67 -30.58
CA ALA A 319 9.38 13.07 -30.80
C ALA A 319 8.21 14.02 -30.53
N LEU A 320 6.98 13.57 -30.79
CA LEU A 320 5.75 14.31 -30.49
C LEU A 320 5.50 14.37 -28.98
N LEU A 321 5.56 13.24 -28.27
CA LEU A 321 5.41 13.15 -26.83
C LEU A 321 6.39 14.04 -26.06
N ASN A 322 7.60 14.24 -26.58
CA ASN A 322 8.59 15.12 -25.98
C ASN A 322 8.26 16.62 -26.12
N GLN A 323 7.28 16.98 -26.93
CA GLN A 323 6.79 18.36 -27.11
C GLN A 323 5.64 18.67 -26.16
N TYR A 324 4.99 17.66 -25.58
CA TYR A 324 3.91 17.87 -24.64
C TYR A 324 4.40 18.62 -23.41
N ARG A 325 3.54 19.46 -22.87
CA ARG A 325 3.73 20.23 -21.65
C ARG A 325 2.49 20.10 -20.79
N VAL A 326 2.72 19.99 -19.50
CA VAL A 326 1.68 19.87 -18.49
C VAL A 326 1.98 20.90 -17.40
N TRP A 327 0.96 21.63 -16.94
CA TRP A 327 1.09 22.61 -15.86
C TRP A 327 -0.09 22.51 -14.92
N GLU A 328 0.19 22.67 -13.63
CA GLU A 328 -0.81 22.67 -12.58
C GLU A 328 -1.70 23.93 -12.69
N VAL A 329 -3.01 23.73 -12.54
CA VAL A 329 -4.01 24.80 -12.66
C VAL A 329 -4.69 25.03 -11.33
N ASP A 330 -5.17 23.96 -10.68
CA ASP A 330 -5.99 24.04 -9.48
C ASP A 330 -5.83 22.78 -8.62
N GLU A 331 -6.16 22.92 -7.34
CA GLU A 331 -6.23 21.83 -6.38
C GLU A 331 -7.61 21.80 -5.72
N THR A 332 -8.31 20.70 -5.87
CA THR A 332 -9.56 20.45 -5.16
C THR A 332 -9.34 19.50 -3.99
N SER A 333 -9.96 19.80 -2.85
CA SER A 333 -9.84 18.97 -1.64
C SER A 333 -11.22 18.67 -1.09
N ASN A 334 -11.54 17.38 -1.02
CA ASN A 334 -12.82 16.90 -0.55
C ASN A 334 -12.66 16.05 0.71
N ASN A 335 -13.48 16.31 1.72
CA ASN A 335 -13.62 15.44 2.88
C ASN A 335 -14.68 14.39 2.56
N GLY A 336 -14.23 13.15 2.49
CA GLY A 336 -15.11 12.02 2.23
C GLY A 336 -16.01 11.69 3.42
N LYS A 337 -17.09 10.98 3.13
CA LYS A 337 -18.00 10.44 4.16
C LYS A 337 -17.30 9.31 4.94
N VAL A 338 -17.82 9.04 6.13
CA VAL A 338 -17.42 7.86 6.92
C VAL A 338 -17.62 6.60 6.08
N LYS A 339 -16.60 5.75 6.05
CA LYS A 339 -16.57 4.50 5.30
C LYS A 339 -16.21 3.33 6.21
N VAL A 340 -16.59 2.14 5.80
CA VAL A 340 -16.17 0.90 6.46
C VAL A 340 -15.12 0.22 5.60
N ASN A 341 -13.93 0.09 6.16
CA ASN A 341 -12.82 -0.67 5.59
C ASN A 341 -12.76 -2.06 6.23
N PHE A 342 -12.04 -2.97 5.60
CA PHE A 342 -11.76 -4.30 6.17
C PHE A 342 -10.26 -4.55 6.19
N ASP A 343 -9.78 -5.09 7.30
CA ASP A 343 -8.46 -5.71 7.43
C ASP A 343 -8.66 -7.19 7.73
N ALA A 344 -8.32 -8.03 6.76
CA ALA A 344 -8.37 -9.48 6.89
C ALA A 344 -6.97 -10.05 6.70
N ARG A 345 -6.55 -10.91 7.64
CA ARG A 345 -5.21 -11.53 7.62
C ARG A 345 -5.31 -13.02 7.87
N LEU A 346 -4.53 -13.78 7.13
CA LEU A 346 -4.33 -15.21 7.32
C LEU A 346 -2.84 -15.49 7.35
N SER A 347 -2.38 -16.29 8.33
CA SER A 347 -0.97 -16.63 8.47
C SER A 347 -0.81 -18.12 8.74
N LEU A 348 0.24 -18.70 8.16
CA LEU A 348 0.72 -20.04 8.42
C LEU A 348 2.19 -19.96 8.83
N THR A 349 2.51 -20.42 10.04
CA THR A 349 3.89 -20.42 10.56
C THR A 349 4.24 -21.84 10.97
N TYR A 350 5.38 -22.33 10.50
CA TYR A 350 5.99 -23.56 11.00
C TYR A 350 7.38 -23.26 11.54
N GLN A 351 7.66 -23.75 12.75
CA GLN A 351 8.91 -23.48 13.45
C GLN A 351 9.50 -24.74 14.04
N TRP A 352 10.82 -24.84 13.96
CA TRP A 352 11.61 -25.93 14.53
C TRP A 352 12.94 -25.38 15.03
N ASP A 353 13.29 -25.69 16.25
CA ASP A 353 14.47 -25.17 16.93
C ASP A 353 14.59 -23.64 16.78
N ARG A 354 15.62 -23.14 16.11
CA ARG A 354 15.85 -21.70 15.86
C ARG A 354 15.27 -21.19 14.55
N PHE A 355 14.85 -22.11 13.68
CA PHE A 355 14.35 -21.78 12.35
C PHE A 355 12.85 -21.68 12.31
N PHE A 356 12.35 -20.90 11.37
CA PHE A 356 10.93 -20.86 11.07
C PHE A 356 10.69 -20.49 9.60
N ILE A 357 9.56 -20.92 9.09
CA ILE A 357 8.97 -20.45 7.84
C ILE A 357 7.63 -19.83 8.15
N ASN A 358 7.29 -18.81 7.44
CA ASN A 358 5.99 -18.12 7.57
C ASN A 358 5.47 -17.75 6.19
N ALA A 359 4.17 -17.91 6.00
CA ALA A 359 3.44 -17.33 4.88
C ALA A 359 2.25 -16.58 5.45
N TYR A 360 2.03 -15.35 5.05
CA TYR A 360 0.83 -14.63 5.41
C TYR A 360 0.27 -13.80 4.26
N GLY A 361 -1.05 -13.68 4.25
CA GLY A 361 -1.77 -12.80 3.35
C GLY A 361 -2.52 -11.72 4.15
N GLN A 362 -2.57 -10.53 3.58
CA GLN A 362 -3.36 -9.41 4.07
C GLN A 362 -4.17 -8.83 2.92
N PHE A 363 -5.42 -8.54 3.19
CA PHE A 363 -6.31 -7.81 2.30
C PHE A 363 -6.83 -6.58 3.02
N CYS A 364 -6.64 -5.42 2.40
CA CYS A 364 -7.17 -4.15 2.86
C CYS A 364 -8.00 -3.50 1.76
N ASN A 365 -9.08 -2.84 2.15
CA ASN A 365 -9.97 -2.15 1.25
C ASN A 365 -10.15 -0.71 1.73
N PHE A 366 -9.90 0.26 0.86
CA PHE A 366 -9.94 1.70 1.16
C PHE A 366 -10.91 2.41 0.20
N PRO A 367 -12.23 2.38 0.47
CA PRO A 367 -13.19 3.14 -0.31
C PRO A 367 -13.07 4.63 -0.04
N TYR A 368 -13.24 5.44 -1.07
CA TYR A 368 -13.29 6.89 -0.99
C TYR A 368 -14.45 7.47 -1.79
N SER A 369 -14.82 8.72 -1.54
CA SER A 369 -15.80 9.45 -2.33
C SER A 369 -15.44 10.93 -2.34
N TYR A 370 -15.74 11.59 -3.45
CA TYR A 370 -15.64 13.03 -3.65
C TYR A 370 -16.92 13.51 -4.35
N ASP A 371 -17.08 14.82 -4.55
CA ASP A 371 -18.37 15.39 -5.00
C ASP A 371 -18.83 14.87 -6.35
N GLN A 372 -17.91 14.63 -7.28
CA GLN A 372 -18.21 14.18 -8.65
C GLN A 372 -17.98 12.69 -8.87
N GLY A 373 -17.60 11.94 -7.83
CA GLY A 373 -17.31 10.54 -8.00
C GLY A 373 -17.00 9.80 -6.71
N SER A 374 -16.67 8.55 -6.90
CA SER A 374 -16.24 7.66 -5.83
C SER A 374 -15.22 6.66 -6.35
N GLY A 375 -14.52 6.03 -5.45
CA GLY A 375 -13.60 4.99 -5.83
C GLY A 375 -13.23 4.10 -4.66
N ARG A 376 -12.36 3.16 -4.97
CA ARG A 376 -11.89 2.15 -4.04
C ARG A 376 -10.46 1.76 -4.40
N VAL A 377 -9.61 1.70 -3.39
CA VAL A 377 -8.31 1.06 -3.49
C VAL A 377 -8.41 -0.27 -2.77
N ASN A 378 -8.18 -1.36 -3.48
CA ASN A 378 -7.98 -2.68 -2.89
C ASN A 378 -6.48 -2.97 -2.90
N ASP A 379 -5.95 -3.30 -1.76
CA ASP A 379 -4.54 -3.69 -1.59
C ASP A 379 -4.50 -5.09 -0.99
N TRP A 380 -3.92 -6.03 -1.72
CA TRP A 380 -3.64 -7.34 -1.20
C TRP A 380 -2.15 -7.64 -1.27
N TYR A 381 -1.69 -8.27 -0.24
CA TYR A 381 -0.29 -8.52 0.02
C TYR A 381 -0.11 -9.96 0.49
N ILE A 382 0.77 -10.69 -0.17
CA ILE A 382 1.16 -12.04 0.22
C ILE A 382 2.64 -12.01 0.51
N ASN A 383 3.03 -12.56 1.65
CA ASN A 383 4.41 -12.68 2.08
C ASN A 383 4.76 -14.14 2.35
N ALA A 384 5.94 -14.55 1.91
CA ALA A 384 6.58 -15.79 2.32
C ALA A 384 7.96 -15.46 2.90
N ALA A 385 8.30 -16.08 4.02
CA ALA A 385 9.50 -15.77 4.75
C ALA A 385 10.17 -17.02 5.33
N ILE A 386 11.48 -17.00 5.36
CA ILE A 386 12.30 -17.94 6.14
C ILE A 386 13.19 -17.16 7.08
N GLY A 387 13.24 -17.57 8.32
CA GLY A 387 14.00 -16.86 9.35
C GLY A 387 14.75 -17.75 10.30
N VAL A 388 15.71 -17.14 10.95
CA VAL A 388 16.52 -17.74 12.00
C VAL A 388 16.56 -16.82 13.22
N ARG A 389 16.51 -17.42 14.40
CA ARG A 389 16.70 -16.74 15.70
C ARG A 389 18.14 -16.94 16.17
N LEU A 390 18.76 -15.85 16.61
CA LEU A 390 20.19 -15.78 17.00
C LEU A 390 20.34 -15.26 18.42
#